data_5e6804fd10e20bef92248712647e859c
#
_entry.id   5e6804fd10e20bef92248712647e859c
#
_cell.length_a   1.000
_cell.length_b   1.000
_cell.length_c   1.000
_cell.angle_alpha   90.00
_cell.angle_beta   90.00
_cell.angle_gamma   90.00
#
_symmetry.space_group_name_H-M   'P 1'
#
loop_
_entity.id
_entity.type
_entity.pdbx_description
1 polymer ?
#
loop_
_entity_poly.entity_id
_entity_poly.type
_entity_poly.pdbx_seq_one_letter_code
_entity_poly.pdbx_strand_id
1 'polypeptide(L)' 'MEKVKQIRMVCHLEYQGEHYYFGNLKVLTDNFGKDRLGVGYKSLANHFVKSSKFSNEFCCIRKAEIITSPKTRQ' A
#
# COMPACT_ATOMS: atom_id res chain seq x y z
N MET A 1 -15.86 -22.08 12.36
CA MET A 1 -15.55 -21.66 12.01
C MET A 1 -15.10 -21.02 11.35
N GLU A 2 -14.84 -20.68 10.96
CA GLU A 2 -14.42 -20.27 10.25
C GLU A 2 -14.21 -19.37 9.93
N LYS A 3 -13.85 -19.19 9.84
CA LYS A 3 -13.59 -18.38 9.55
C LYS A 3 -13.35 -17.66 8.60
N VAL A 4 -13.71 -17.07 8.70
CA VAL A 4 -13.58 -16.15 7.66
C VAL A 4 -12.18 -15.70 7.52
N LYS A 5 -11.70 -15.84 6.36
CA LYS A 5 -10.40 -15.39 6.05
C LYS A 5 -10.44 -13.93 5.69
N GLN A 6 -9.75 -13.13 6.43
CA GLN A 6 -9.64 -11.72 6.11
C GLN A 6 -8.33 -11.45 5.42
N ILE A 7 -8.44 -10.89 4.24
CA ILE A 7 -7.26 -10.50 3.50
C ILE A 7 -6.96 -9.06 3.84
N ARG A 8 -5.84 -8.84 4.46
CA ARG A 8 -5.43 -7.50 4.81
C ARG A 8 -4.33 -7.06 3.89
N MET A 9 -4.44 -5.83 3.45
CA MET A 9 -3.45 -5.26 2.56
C MET A 9 -2.65 -4.21 3.31
N VAL A 10 -1.41 -4.06 2.94
CA VAL A 10 -0.59 -2.98 3.45
C VAL A 10 -0.07 -2.21 2.26
N CYS A 11 -0.02 -0.89 2.42
CA CYS A 11 0.55 -0.01 1.41
C CYS A 11 1.92 0.42 1.89
N HIS A 12 2.93 0.00 1.19
CA HIS A 12 4.31 0.34 1.51
C HIS A 12 4.75 1.52 0.68
N LEU A 13 5.21 2.56 1.35
CA LEU A 13 5.70 3.75 0.70
C LEU A 13 7.18 3.90 0.97
N GLU A 14 7.94 4.06 -0.08
CA GLU A 14 9.35 4.41 0.04
C GLU A 14 9.49 5.84 -0.46
N TYR A 15 9.94 6.71 0.42
CA TYR A 15 10.02 8.13 0.13
C TYR A 15 11.32 8.68 0.70
N GLN A 16 12.18 9.17 -0.18
CA GLN A 16 13.46 9.76 0.20
C GLN A 16 14.28 8.82 1.09
N GLY A 17 14.29 7.54 0.74
CA GLY A 17 15.08 6.57 1.47
C GLY A 17 14.44 6.05 2.73
N GLU A 18 13.26 6.54 3.08
CA GLU A 18 12.54 6.09 4.26
C GLU A 18 11.37 5.21 3.86
N HIS A 19 11.01 4.30 4.73
CA HIS A 19 9.94 3.35 4.46
C HIS A 19 8.79 3.58 5.42
N TYR A 20 7.58 3.60 4.87
CA TYR A 20 6.38 3.83 5.65
C TYR A 20 5.34 2.79 5.26
N TYR A 21 4.49 2.43 6.21
CA TYR A 21 3.48 1.41 5.98
C TYR A 21 2.13 1.93 6.42
N PHE A 22 1.13 1.76 5.57
CA PHE A 22 -0.20 2.26 5.82
C PHE A 22 -1.22 1.17 5.57
N GLY A 23 -2.36 1.27 6.25
CA GLY A 23 -3.40 0.28 6.10
C GLY A 23 -4.14 0.37 4.78
N ASN A 24 -4.13 1.53 4.16
CA ASN A 24 -4.76 1.70 2.85
C ASN A 24 -4.23 2.95 2.18
N LEU A 25 -4.62 3.11 0.91
CA LEU A 25 -4.13 4.24 0.12
C LEU A 25 -4.64 5.57 0.63
N LYS A 26 -5.85 5.59 1.16
CA LYS A 26 -6.42 6.83 1.65
C LYS A 26 -5.59 7.39 2.79
N VAL A 27 -5.23 6.55 3.73
CA VAL A 27 -4.39 6.97 4.85
C VAL A 27 -3.03 7.42 4.37
N LEU A 28 -2.48 6.70 3.39
CA LEU A 28 -1.18 7.06 2.83
C LEU A 28 -1.23 8.46 2.22
N THR A 29 -2.23 8.72 1.39
CA THR A 29 -2.32 10.02 0.73
C THR A 29 -2.71 11.13 1.69
N ASP A 30 -3.46 10.80 2.75
CA ASP A 30 -3.79 11.79 3.76
C ASP A 30 -2.56 12.23 4.53
N ASN A 31 -1.63 11.31 4.74
CA ASN A 31 -0.42 11.63 5.50
C ASN A 31 0.62 12.35 4.66
N PHE A 32 0.79 11.94 3.43
CA PHE A 32 1.84 12.52 2.61
C PHE A 32 1.36 13.59 1.67
N GLY A 33 0.13 13.49 1.20
CA GLY A 33 -0.40 14.49 0.32
C GLY A 33 0.15 14.39 -1.10
N LYS A 34 -0.59 15.04 -1.99
CA LYS A 34 -0.25 15.02 -3.40
C LYS A 34 1.07 15.73 -3.70
N ASP A 35 1.38 16.75 -2.91
CA ASP A 35 2.59 17.53 -3.15
C ASP A 35 3.84 16.67 -2.98
N ARG A 36 3.84 15.80 -2.00
CA ARG A 36 5.00 14.96 -1.75
C ARG A 36 5.06 13.75 -2.66
N LEU A 37 3.90 13.15 -2.91
CA LEU A 37 3.86 11.93 -3.70
C LEU A 37 3.91 12.20 -5.19
N GLY A 38 3.50 13.38 -5.61
CA GLY A 38 3.40 13.70 -7.01
C GLY A 38 2.19 13.09 -7.67
N VAL A 39 1.27 12.54 -6.88
CA VAL A 39 0.09 11.87 -7.40
C VAL A 39 -1.00 11.90 -6.35
N GLY A 40 -2.25 12.01 -6.81
CA GLY A 40 -3.38 12.05 -5.92
C GLY A 40 -3.97 10.68 -5.67
N TYR A 41 -4.90 10.63 -4.72
CA TYR A 41 -5.52 9.37 -4.32
C TYR A 41 -6.21 8.67 -5.49
N LYS A 42 -6.97 9.41 -6.28
CA LYS A 42 -7.72 8.77 -7.36
C LYS A 42 -6.81 8.16 -8.39
N SER A 43 -5.74 8.86 -8.72
CA SER A 43 -4.78 8.32 -9.68
C SER A 43 -4.12 7.06 -9.15
N LEU A 44 -3.76 7.07 -7.87
CA LEU A 44 -3.18 5.88 -7.27
C LEU A 44 -4.16 4.73 -7.24
N ALA A 45 -5.41 5.02 -6.86
CA ALA A 45 -6.40 3.97 -6.80
C ALA A 45 -6.61 3.33 -8.16
N ASN A 46 -6.68 4.15 -9.20
CA ASN A 46 -6.83 3.62 -10.54
C ASN A 46 -5.64 2.80 -10.97
N HIS A 47 -4.46 3.27 -10.61
CA HIS A 47 -3.25 2.52 -10.97
C HIS A 47 -3.26 1.15 -10.32
N PHE A 48 -3.64 1.08 -9.05
CA PHE A 48 -3.58 -0.18 -8.33
C PHE A 48 -4.72 -1.13 -8.67
N VAL A 49 -5.65 -0.72 -9.50
CA VAL A 49 -6.59 -1.66 -10.07
C VAL A 49 -5.87 -2.65 -10.98
N LYS A 50 -4.84 -2.18 -11.67
CA LYS A 50 -4.15 -3.00 -12.66
C LYS A 50 -2.78 -3.46 -12.20
N SER A 51 -2.22 -2.84 -11.19
CA SER A 51 -0.86 -3.13 -10.80
C SER A 51 -0.76 -3.11 -9.28
N SER A 52 0.22 -3.79 -8.75
CA SER A 52 0.47 -3.79 -7.31
C SER A 52 1.61 -2.86 -6.94
N LYS A 53 2.13 -2.12 -7.90
CA LYS A 53 3.27 -1.25 -7.67
C LYS A 53 3.13 0.03 -8.45
N PHE A 54 3.51 1.12 -7.83
CA PHE A 54 3.55 2.43 -8.46
C PHE A 54 4.87 3.08 -8.11
N SER A 55 5.52 3.68 -9.08
CA SER A 55 6.73 4.45 -8.78
C SER A 55 6.82 5.64 -9.71
N ASN A 56 7.40 6.71 -9.19
CA ASN A 56 7.72 7.87 -9.99
C ASN A 56 9.01 8.47 -9.42
N GLU A 57 9.34 9.66 -9.85
CA GLU A 57 10.61 10.24 -9.41
C GLU A 57 10.60 10.67 -7.94
N PHE A 58 9.44 10.68 -7.30
CA PHE A 58 9.34 11.09 -5.91
C PHE A 58 9.29 9.94 -4.94
N CYS A 59 8.64 8.85 -5.32
CA CYS A 59 8.38 7.78 -4.37
C CYS A 59 8.09 6.47 -5.08
N CYS A 60 8.03 5.42 -4.28
CA CYS A 60 7.65 4.11 -4.76
C CYS A 60 6.61 3.56 -3.80
N ILE A 61 5.49 3.10 -4.33
CA ILE A 61 4.39 2.62 -3.52
C ILE A 61 4.02 1.22 -3.96
N ARG A 62 3.87 0.33 -3.01
CA ARG A 62 3.49 -1.04 -3.29
C ARG A 62 2.34 -1.45 -2.40
N LYS A 63 1.45 -2.24 -2.95
CA LYS A 63 0.41 -2.89 -2.16
C LYS A 63 0.77 -4.35 -2.03
N ALA A 64 0.67 -4.86 -0.83
CA ALA A 64 0.99 -6.24 -0.57
C ALA A 64 0.01 -6.80 0.42
N GLU A 65 -0.11 -8.09 0.40
CA GLU A 65 -0.99 -8.80 1.31
C GLU A 65 -0.24 -9.11 2.58
N ILE A 66 -0.88 -8.85 3.71
CA ILE A 66 -0.27 -9.16 5.00
C ILE A 66 -0.57 -10.60 5.32
N ILE A 67 0.46 -11.37 5.56
CA ILE A 67 0.31 -12.76 5.96
C ILE A 67 0.26 -12.78 7.46
N THR A 68 -0.94 -13.05 8.00
CA THR A 68 -1.13 -12.98 9.44
C THR A 68 -1.20 -14.34 10.11
N SER A 69 -1.35 -15.43 9.33
CA SER A 69 -1.47 -16.76 9.89
C SER A 69 -0.20 -17.53 9.65
N PRO A 70 0.41 -17.97 10.67
CA PRO A 70 1.60 -18.75 10.48
C PRO A 70 1.31 -20.13 10.01
N LYS A 71 0.68 -20.73 10.10
CA LYS A 71 0.61 -21.82 9.80
C LYS A 71 0.97 -22.45 9.18
N THR A 72 1.40 -22.55 9.40
CA THR A 72 1.82 -23.02 8.97
C THR A 72 2.28 -23.64 8.88
N ARG A 73 2.46 -24.12 9.01
CA ARG A 73 2.94 -24.65 9.00
C ARG A 73 3.28 -25.08 8.77
N GLN A 74 3.52 -25.44 8.76
CA GLN A 74 3.81 -25.81 8.59
C GLN A 74 3.94 -26.15 8.61
#